data_2e1bfa40b8e6cd48fee6b88409c00b9c
#
_entry.id   2e1bfa40b8e6cd48fee6b88409c00b9c
#
_cell.length_a   1.000
_cell.length_b   1.000
_cell.length_c   1.000
_cell.angle_alpha   90.00
_cell.angle_beta   90.00
_cell.angle_gamma   90.00
#
_symmetry.space_group_name_H-M   'P 1'
#
loop_
_entity.id
_entity.type
_entity.pdbx_description
1 polymer ?
#
loop_
_entity_poly.entity_id
_entity_poly.type
_entity_poly.pdbx_seq_one_letter_code
_entity_poly.pdbx_strand_id
1 'polypeptide(L)'
;MSRSNTKVGVMKDDYSEWLSQKALKGDLPDVFMVLPEDFSTFSSVGMLKNLDSYTKIDKAFKKSNYYEGSYDAGTYKGTQYALPYESVPTLMLVNKTLLKKEHIKMPGNHWTWDDFYKICQKVTKDTDGDGRLDQFGVYNYKWNDATLSNGGTLFNQSGTKCNLSSEPIENAILFTKKIEKISSFRNLTSDDFDSGNIAFRPMTFSEFRTYKPYPWKINKYFDFKWDCIRLPSGPDGENKTQVDNLLMGISNQTKQGDMAWQFLKKLCYETKTQQKIFQYRQGISPLKAVTNSKQAQQVLEKSMGENMTDKMKLLDELMNNALQIPKFRRYNEAYQKIDSEMTKILTDEEEFDSNILKLKQEIDKLLNQ
;
A
#
# COMPACT_ATOMS: atom_id res chain seq x y z
N MET A 1 -18.74 -13.37 -0.04
CA MET A 1 -17.98 -14.46 -0.68
C MET A 1 -16.55 -13.98 -0.93
N SER A 2 -15.62 -14.31 -0.04
CA SER A 2 -14.21 -13.88 -0.04
C SER A 2 -13.31 -14.64 -1.03
N ARG A 3 -13.81 -14.97 -2.22
CA ARG A 3 -13.07 -15.82 -3.17
C ARG A 3 -11.98 -15.09 -4.00
N SER A 4 -11.97 -13.76 -4.05
CA SER A 4 -10.96 -13.04 -4.85
C SER A 4 -9.65 -12.84 -4.10
N ASN A 5 -9.68 -12.54 -2.82
CA ASN A 5 -8.47 -12.34 -2.01
C ASN A 5 -7.72 -13.65 -1.74
N THR A 6 -8.46 -14.76 -1.57
CA THR A 6 -7.86 -16.08 -1.36
C THR A 6 -7.07 -16.57 -2.59
N LYS A 7 -7.59 -16.33 -3.81
CA LYS A 7 -6.87 -16.73 -5.04
C LYS A 7 -5.60 -15.91 -5.29
N VAL A 8 -5.60 -14.61 -4.99
CA VAL A 8 -4.42 -13.76 -5.17
C VAL A 8 -3.34 -14.11 -4.14
N GLY A 9 -3.72 -14.38 -2.89
CA GLY A 9 -2.79 -14.86 -1.86
C GLY A 9 -2.14 -16.19 -2.25
N VAL A 10 -2.92 -17.18 -2.61
CA VAL A 10 -2.42 -18.50 -3.07
C VAL A 10 -1.48 -18.35 -4.27
N MET A 11 -1.79 -17.51 -5.26
CA MET A 11 -0.91 -17.28 -6.41
C MET A 11 0.43 -16.61 -6.05
N LYS A 12 0.47 -15.74 -5.03
CA LYS A 12 1.70 -15.13 -4.54
C LYS A 12 2.57 -16.14 -3.80
N ASP A 13 1.98 -16.90 -2.90
CA ASP A 13 2.66 -17.97 -2.15
C ASP A 13 3.23 -19.02 -3.10
N ASP A 14 2.46 -19.45 -4.10
CA ASP A 14 2.89 -20.38 -5.15
C ASP A 14 4.10 -19.83 -5.94
N TYR A 15 4.12 -18.54 -6.25
CA TYR A 15 5.22 -17.90 -6.97
C TYR A 15 6.50 -17.81 -6.13
N SER A 16 6.39 -17.40 -4.88
CA SER A 16 7.50 -17.32 -3.94
C SER A 16 8.10 -18.69 -3.64
N GLU A 17 7.23 -19.71 -3.47
CA GLU A 17 7.66 -21.10 -3.30
C GLU A 17 8.35 -21.62 -4.56
N TRP A 18 7.78 -21.38 -5.74
CA TRP A 18 8.39 -21.75 -7.02
C TRP A 18 9.78 -21.16 -7.20
N LEU A 19 9.98 -19.85 -6.91
CA LEU A 19 11.30 -19.22 -6.96
C LEU A 19 12.27 -19.87 -5.97
N SER A 20 11.83 -20.17 -4.76
CA SER A 20 12.65 -20.81 -3.73
C SER A 20 13.09 -22.22 -4.16
N GLN A 21 12.18 -22.99 -4.75
CA GLN A 21 12.52 -24.33 -5.29
C GLN A 21 13.50 -24.24 -6.47
N LYS A 22 13.34 -23.23 -7.35
CA LYS A 22 14.28 -22.97 -8.45
C LYS A 22 15.66 -22.57 -7.93
N ALA A 23 15.73 -21.76 -6.89
CA ALA A 23 16.99 -21.37 -6.25
C ALA A 23 17.75 -22.58 -5.69
N LEU A 24 17.05 -23.47 -5.00
CA LEU A 24 17.64 -24.70 -4.43
C LEU A 24 18.17 -25.66 -5.52
N LYS A 25 17.56 -25.67 -6.69
CA LYS A 25 17.98 -26.49 -7.84
C LYS A 25 19.06 -25.84 -8.70
N GLY A 26 19.45 -24.60 -8.40
CA GLY A 26 20.39 -23.86 -9.24
C GLY A 26 19.84 -23.43 -10.60
N ASP A 27 18.52 -23.31 -10.71
CA ASP A 27 17.76 -23.10 -11.95
C ASP A 27 16.84 -21.86 -11.87
N LEU A 28 17.32 -20.81 -11.18
CA LEU A 28 16.64 -19.53 -11.13
C LEU A 28 16.64 -18.86 -12.51
N PRO A 29 15.55 -18.18 -12.95
CA PRO A 29 15.58 -17.26 -14.08
C PRO A 29 16.66 -16.19 -13.91
N ASP A 30 17.31 -15.77 -14.99
CA ASP A 30 18.33 -14.71 -14.92
C ASP A 30 17.81 -13.40 -14.36
N VAL A 31 16.55 -13.04 -14.72
CA VAL A 31 15.83 -11.87 -14.20
C VAL A 31 14.43 -12.32 -13.78
N PHE A 32 14.02 -11.91 -12.60
CA PHE A 32 12.71 -12.27 -12.08
C PHE A 32 12.10 -11.15 -11.23
N MET A 33 10.79 -11.19 -11.09
CA MET A 33 10.04 -10.29 -10.24
C MET A 33 10.25 -10.67 -8.77
N VAL A 34 10.42 -9.67 -7.91
CA VAL A 34 10.57 -9.87 -6.47
C VAL A 34 9.39 -9.18 -5.79
N LEU A 35 8.57 -9.96 -5.11
CA LEU A 35 7.46 -9.42 -4.34
C LEU A 35 8.00 -8.60 -3.15
N PRO A 36 7.32 -7.53 -2.73
CA PRO A 36 7.75 -6.71 -1.60
C PRO A 36 8.01 -7.52 -0.33
N GLU A 37 7.14 -8.50 -0.08
CA GLU A 37 7.21 -9.41 1.07
C GLU A 37 8.44 -10.33 1.04
N ASP A 38 8.94 -10.71 -0.13
CA ASP A 38 10.07 -11.64 -0.29
C ASP A 38 11.42 -10.94 -0.35
N PHE A 39 11.44 -9.64 -0.66
CA PHE A 39 12.66 -8.92 -0.98
C PHE A 39 13.74 -9.05 0.10
N SER A 40 13.37 -8.83 1.35
CA SER A 40 14.32 -8.91 2.47
C SER A 40 14.89 -10.32 2.66
N THR A 41 14.03 -11.34 2.51
CA THR A 41 14.44 -12.74 2.60
C THR A 41 15.37 -13.12 1.47
N PHE A 42 14.97 -12.87 0.21
CA PHE A 42 15.77 -13.23 -0.97
C PHE A 42 17.11 -12.51 -1.02
N SER A 43 17.15 -11.24 -0.59
CA SER A 43 18.41 -10.49 -0.44
C SER A 43 19.29 -11.09 0.63
N SER A 44 18.74 -11.48 1.79
CA SER A 44 19.49 -11.99 2.93
C SER A 44 20.11 -13.37 2.71
N VAL A 45 19.45 -14.22 1.91
CA VAL A 45 19.94 -15.58 1.58
C VAL A 45 20.75 -15.64 0.30
N GLY A 46 21.02 -14.49 -0.34
CA GLY A 46 21.88 -14.41 -1.52
C GLY A 46 21.27 -14.90 -2.82
N MET A 47 19.95 -14.90 -2.96
CA MET A 47 19.29 -15.22 -4.23
C MET A 47 19.46 -14.11 -5.26
N LEU A 48 19.59 -12.86 -4.82
CA LEU A 48 19.70 -11.67 -5.67
C LEU A 48 21.16 -11.23 -5.83
N LYS A 49 21.48 -10.78 -7.04
CA LYS A 49 22.77 -10.23 -7.38
C LYS A 49 22.91 -8.79 -6.89
N ASN A 50 24.07 -8.43 -6.35
CA ASN A 50 24.41 -7.05 -6.03
C ASN A 50 24.49 -6.21 -7.31
N LEU A 51 23.66 -5.16 -7.41
CA LEU A 51 23.58 -4.29 -8.57
C LEU A 51 24.49 -3.06 -8.49
N ASP A 52 25.17 -2.80 -7.37
CA ASP A 52 25.99 -1.59 -7.19
C ASP A 52 27.12 -1.49 -8.20
N SER A 53 27.73 -2.63 -8.58
CA SER A 53 28.76 -2.64 -9.61
C SER A 53 28.24 -2.17 -10.96
N TYR A 54 27.04 -2.59 -11.34
CA TYR A 54 26.41 -2.18 -12.60
C TYR A 54 25.99 -0.72 -12.58
N THR A 55 25.34 -0.27 -11.49
CA THR A 55 24.88 1.12 -11.36
C THR A 55 26.02 2.14 -11.32
N LYS A 56 27.19 1.77 -10.79
CA LYS A 56 28.40 2.62 -10.73
C LYS A 56 29.10 2.74 -12.10
N ILE A 57 29.13 1.67 -12.86
CA ILE A 57 29.84 1.63 -14.16
C ILE A 57 28.96 2.25 -15.26
N ASP A 58 27.66 2.05 -15.23
CA ASP A 58 26.73 2.53 -16.21
C ASP A 58 26.48 4.05 -16.08
N LYS A 59 27.27 4.85 -16.80
CA LYS A 59 27.17 6.33 -16.75
C LYS A 59 25.81 6.89 -17.17
N ALA A 60 25.01 6.12 -17.89
CA ALA A 60 23.66 6.52 -18.29
C ALA A 60 22.62 6.28 -17.20
N PHE A 61 22.95 5.46 -16.19
CA PHE A 61 22.07 5.20 -15.06
C PHE A 61 22.23 6.29 -13.99
N LYS A 62 21.10 6.90 -13.58
CA LYS A 62 21.09 7.93 -12.52
C LYS A 62 19.99 7.61 -11.51
N LYS A 63 20.37 7.28 -10.29
CA LYS A 63 19.47 7.05 -9.16
C LYS A 63 18.45 8.20 -9.00
N SER A 64 18.86 9.45 -9.22
CA SER A 64 18.02 10.65 -9.07
C SER A 64 16.81 10.71 -10.01
N ASN A 65 16.77 9.88 -11.05
CA ASN A 65 15.61 9.79 -11.95
C ASN A 65 14.42 9.08 -11.28
N TYR A 66 14.67 8.28 -10.26
CA TYR A 66 13.64 7.61 -9.48
C TYR A 66 13.07 8.51 -8.39
N TYR A 67 11.86 8.21 -7.96
CA TYR A 67 11.43 8.58 -6.61
C TYR A 67 12.31 7.85 -5.61
N GLU A 68 12.81 8.58 -4.61
CA GLU A 68 13.79 8.05 -3.65
C GLU A 68 13.25 6.81 -2.93
N GLY A 69 12.03 6.89 -2.40
CA GLY A 69 11.38 5.77 -1.73
C GLY A 69 11.22 4.53 -2.60
N SER A 70 10.91 4.72 -3.89
CA SER A 70 10.79 3.59 -4.82
C SER A 70 12.15 2.96 -5.13
N TYR A 71 13.19 3.76 -5.32
CA TYR A 71 14.55 3.22 -5.52
C TYR A 71 15.04 2.47 -4.30
N ASP A 72 14.90 3.07 -3.13
CA ASP A 72 15.33 2.49 -1.86
C ASP A 72 14.53 1.23 -1.49
N ALA A 73 13.34 1.01 -2.07
CA ALA A 73 12.61 -0.25 -1.93
C ALA A 73 13.43 -1.48 -2.37
N GLY A 74 14.31 -1.33 -3.35
CA GLY A 74 15.23 -2.37 -3.82
C GLY A 74 16.59 -2.41 -3.08
N THR A 75 16.76 -1.67 -1.99
CA THR A 75 18.00 -1.63 -1.19
C THR A 75 17.85 -2.46 0.09
N TYR A 76 18.83 -3.32 0.37
CA TYR A 76 18.92 -4.11 1.59
C TYR A 76 20.31 -3.92 2.23
N LYS A 77 20.35 -3.47 3.50
CA LYS A 77 21.61 -3.18 4.23
C LYS A 77 22.61 -2.32 3.43
N GLY A 78 22.07 -1.28 2.77
CA GLY A 78 22.89 -0.31 2.01
C GLY A 78 23.33 -0.77 0.62
N THR A 79 22.96 -1.97 0.18
CA THR A 79 23.28 -2.52 -1.14
C THR A 79 22.02 -2.63 -2.00
N GLN A 80 22.12 -2.22 -3.26
CA GLN A 80 21.01 -2.35 -4.23
C GLN A 80 20.97 -3.78 -4.79
N TYR A 81 19.83 -4.47 -4.63
CA TYR A 81 19.62 -5.83 -5.12
C TYR A 81 18.51 -5.93 -6.18
N ALA A 82 17.62 -4.95 -6.24
CA ALA A 82 16.55 -4.95 -7.21
C ALA A 82 16.22 -3.52 -7.64
N LEU A 83 15.59 -3.35 -8.82
CA LEU A 83 15.08 -2.07 -9.28
C LEU A 83 13.55 -2.07 -9.25
N PRO A 84 12.92 -0.94 -8.91
CA PRO A 84 11.48 -0.83 -8.93
C PRO A 84 10.96 -0.82 -10.38
N TYR A 85 9.97 -1.66 -10.62
CA TYR A 85 9.30 -1.81 -11.91
C TYR A 85 7.99 -1.02 -11.96
N GLU A 86 7.26 -1.03 -10.86
CA GLU A 86 5.96 -0.39 -10.69
C GLU A 86 5.79 0.00 -9.22
N SER A 87 5.17 1.15 -8.95
CA SER A 87 4.91 1.65 -7.60
C SER A 87 3.42 1.87 -7.40
N VAL A 88 2.90 1.56 -6.23
CA VAL A 88 1.47 1.56 -5.92
C VAL A 88 1.23 2.24 -4.56
N PRO A 89 0.95 3.55 -4.53
CA PRO A 89 0.56 4.25 -3.30
C PRO A 89 -0.86 3.88 -2.87
N THR A 90 -1.11 3.93 -1.56
CA THR A 90 -2.45 3.85 -0.98
C THR A 90 -3.07 5.25 -0.90
N LEU A 91 -4.34 5.34 -1.23
CA LEU A 91 -5.17 6.55 -1.29
C LEU A 91 -6.46 6.34 -0.49
N MET A 92 -7.15 7.43 -0.13
CA MET A 92 -8.52 7.38 0.35
C MET A 92 -9.48 7.65 -0.80
N LEU A 93 -10.24 6.64 -1.21
CA LEU A 93 -11.36 6.82 -2.13
C LEU A 93 -12.53 7.46 -1.40
N VAL A 94 -13.17 8.44 -2.04
CA VAL A 94 -14.24 9.26 -1.46
C VAL A 94 -15.49 9.20 -2.33
N ASN A 95 -16.61 8.86 -1.74
CA ASN A 95 -17.92 8.95 -2.38
C ASN A 95 -18.43 10.41 -2.35
N LYS A 96 -18.18 11.14 -3.42
CA LYS A 96 -18.59 12.55 -3.57
C LYS A 96 -20.09 12.74 -3.54
N THR A 97 -20.84 11.80 -4.11
CA THR A 97 -22.30 11.85 -4.14
C THR A 97 -22.88 11.78 -2.73
N LEU A 98 -22.36 10.86 -1.91
CA LEU A 98 -22.81 10.71 -0.53
C LEU A 98 -22.45 11.94 0.32
N LEU A 99 -21.21 12.45 0.21
CA LEU A 99 -20.82 13.67 0.94
C LEU A 99 -21.71 14.86 0.55
N LYS A 100 -22.05 15.01 -0.75
CA LYS A 100 -22.95 16.06 -1.22
C LYS A 100 -24.37 15.88 -0.66
N LYS A 101 -24.91 14.66 -0.65
CA LYS A 101 -26.22 14.32 -0.06
C LYS A 101 -26.27 14.74 1.42
N GLU A 102 -25.18 14.51 2.14
CA GLU A 102 -25.06 14.81 3.57
C GLU A 102 -24.65 16.27 3.86
N HIS A 103 -24.56 17.13 2.85
CA HIS A 103 -24.09 18.51 2.97
C HIS A 103 -22.71 18.62 3.65
N ILE A 104 -21.81 17.70 3.28
CA ILE A 104 -20.45 17.66 3.76
C ILE A 104 -19.51 18.13 2.65
N LYS A 105 -18.65 19.09 2.97
CA LYS A 105 -17.62 19.56 2.05
C LYS A 105 -16.56 18.46 1.88
N MET A 106 -16.10 18.26 0.64
CA MET A 106 -14.98 17.38 0.33
C MET A 106 -13.75 17.74 1.18
N PRO A 107 -13.13 16.79 1.92
CA PRO A 107 -11.90 17.06 2.65
C PRO A 107 -10.76 17.49 1.73
N GLY A 108 -9.89 18.35 2.22
CA GLY A 108 -8.65 18.74 1.52
C GLY A 108 -7.51 17.74 1.77
N ASN A 109 -6.36 18.01 1.14
CA ASN A 109 -5.19 17.13 1.26
C ASN A 109 -4.47 17.16 2.62
N HIS A 110 -4.89 18.06 3.54
CA HIS A 110 -4.31 18.23 4.89
C HIS A 110 -5.34 17.96 5.99
N TRP A 111 -6.30 17.07 5.71
CA TRP A 111 -7.32 16.69 6.68
C TRP A 111 -6.76 15.76 7.75
N THR A 112 -7.42 15.78 8.92
CA THR A 112 -6.96 15.12 10.13
C THR A 112 -7.87 13.95 10.52
N TRP A 113 -7.44 13.14 11.49
CA TRP A 113 -8.28 12.14 12.13
C TRP A 113 -9.55 12.72 12.76
N ASP A 114 -9.45 13.96 13.29
CA ASP A 114 -10.62 14.61 13.88
C ASP A 114 -11.65 14.98 12.81
N ASP A 115 -11.20 15.49 11.65
CA ASP A 115 -12.08 15.73 10.50
C ASP A 115 -12.72 14.43 10.00
N PHE A 116 -11.90 13.38 9.86
CA PHE A 116 -12.35 12.07 9.42
C PHE A 116 -13.39 11.46 10.36
N TYR A 117 -13.13 11.50 11.66
CA TYR A 117 -14.03 11.00 12.68
C TYR A 117 -15.37 11.74 12.67
N LYS A 118 -15.36 13.09 12.64
CA LYS A 118 -16.58 13.92 12.57
C LYS A 118 -17.41 13.62 11.34
N ILE A 119 -16.76 13.42 10.19
CA ILE A 119 -17.46 13.07 8.95
C ILE A 119 -18.06 11.68 9.07
N CYS A 120 -17.30 10.69 9.55
CA CYS A 120 -17.80 9.33 9.76
C CYS A 120 -19.01 9.30 10.71
N GLN A 121 -18.97 10.05 11.82
CA GLN A 121 -20.12 10.16 12.74
C GLN A 121 -21.35 10.77 12.06
N LYS A 122 -21.16 11.83 11.26
CA LYS A 122 -22.26 12.51 10.58
C LYS A 122 -22.90 11.66 9.49
N VAL A 123 -22.10 10.86 8.78
CA VAL A 123 -22.56 10.01 7.68
C VAL A 123 -23.24 8.75 8.20
N THR A 124 -22.72 8.16 9.28
CA THR A 124 -23.23 6.86 9.76
C THR A 124 -24.59 7.02 10.44
N LYS A 125 -25.61 6.44 9.84
CA LYS A 125 -27.00 6.53 10.32
C LYS A 125 -27.91 5.47 9.72
N ASP A 126 -29.05 5.32 10.32
CA ASP A 126 -30.24 4.67 9.79
C ASP A 126 -30.97 5.68 8.91
N THR A 127 -31.12 5.43 7.61
CA THR A 127 -31.72 6.36 6.65
C THR A 127 -33.18 6.03 6.33
N ASP A 128 -33.64 4.82 6.63
CA ASP A 128 -35.02 4.38 6.38
C ASP A 128 -35.86 4.24 7.65
N GLY A 129 -35.26 4.34 8.84
CA GLY A 129 -35.93 4.34 10.14
C GLY A 129 -36.31 2.96 10.66
N ASP A 130 -35.68 1.90 10.14
CA ASP A 130 -35.96 0.51 10.57
C ASP A 130 -35.20 0.12 11.87
N GLY A 131 -34.40 1.03 12.43
CA GLY A 131 -33.58 0.83 13.61
C GLY A 131 -32.23 0.21 13.33
N ARG A 132 -31.83 0.04 12.09
CA ARG A 132 -30.54 -0.50 11.67
C ARG A 132 -29.74 0.52 10.86
N LEU A 133 -28.44 0.57 11.11
CA LEU A 133 -27.56 1.39 10.28
C LEU A 133 -27.48 0.83 8.86
N ASP A 134 -27.69 1.68 7.86
CA ASP A 134 -27.64 1.37 6.43
C ASP A 134 -26.72 2.29 5.64
N GLN A 135 -26.21 3.36 6.27
CA GLN A 135 -25.23 4.29 5.71
C GLN A 135 -24.05 4.41 6.66
N PHE A 136 -22.81 4.43 6.15
CA PHE A 136 -21.59 4.32 6.96
C PHE A 136 -20.50 5.31 6.53
N GLY A 137 -19.65 5.68 7.48
CA GLY A 137 -18.51 6.59 7.26
C GLY A 137 -17.40 5.96 6.44
N VAL A 138 -16.96 4.79 6.82
CA VAL A 138 -15.79 4.16 6.17
C VAL A 138 -15.89 2.64 6.12
N TYR A 139 -15.32 2.06 5.08
CA TYR A 139 -15.04 0.64 4.92
C TYR A 139 -13.54 0.38 4.82
N ASN A 140 -13.07 -0.63 5.55
CA ASN A 140 -11.70 -1.18 5.46
C ASN A 140 -10.59 -0.17 5.80
N TYR A 141 -10.82 0.78 6.72
CA TYR A 141 -9.76 1.59 7.31
C TYR A 141 -9.10 0.80 8.45
N LYS A 142 -7.86 0.40 8.27
CA LYS A 142 -7.17 -0.54 9.15
C LYS A 142 -6.23 0.17 10.13
N TRP A 143 -5.86 -0.53 11.18
CA TRP A 143 -4.90 -0.08 12.18
C TRP A 143 -3.54 0.31 11.60
N ASN A 144 -3.09 -0.38 10.54
CA ASN A 144 -1.83 -0.03 9.88
C ASN A 144 -1.93 1.26 9.07
N ASP A 145 -3.07 1.56 8.42
CA ASP A 145 -3.30 2.84 7.75
C ASP A 145 -3.23 3.99 8.76
N ALA A 146 -3.85 3.81 9.93
CA ALA A 146 -3.79 4.74 11.04
C ALA A 146 -2.35 4.87 11.57
N THR A 147 -1.65 3.75 11.83
CA THR A 147 -0.27 3.75 12.31
C THR A 147 0.65 4.55 11.39
N LEU A 148 0.60 4.31 10.09
CA LEU A 148 1.45 4.98 9.11
C LEU A 148 1.11 6.47 9.02
N SER A 149 -0.17 6.83 8.98
CA SER A 149 -0.61 8.24 8.90
C SER A 149 -0.41 9.01 10.21
N ASN A 150 -0.10 8.31 11.32
CA ASN A 150 0.30 8.91 12.60
C ASN A 150 1.82 8.89 12.84
N GLY A 151 2.63 8.59 11.81
CA GLY A 151 4.10 8.57 11.94
C GLY A 151 4.65 7.36 12.70
N GLY A 152 3.82 6.36 13.02
CA GLY A 152 4.23 5.16 13.70
C GLY A 152 5.10 4.25 12.82
N THR A 153 6.16 3.69 13.39
CA THR A 153 7.03 2.69 12.75
C THR A 153 7.07 1.43 13.61
N LEU A 154 6.52 0.35 13.10
CA LEU A 154 6.35 -0.92 13.86
C LEU A 154 7.67 -1.50 14.40
N PHE A 155 8.75 -1.31 13.65
CA PHE A 155 10.04 -1.91 13.98
C PHE A 155 11.15 -0.87 13.86
N ASN A 156 12.22 -1.07 14.61
CA ASN A 156 13.45 -0.31 14.39
C ASN A 156 14.14 -0.75 13.08
N GLN A 157 15.05 0.06 12.58
CA GLN A 157 15.74 -0.18 11.30
C GLN A 157 16.53 -1.50 11.25
N SER A 158 17.04 -1.95 12.40
CA SER A 158 17.78 -3.22 12.49
C SER A 158 16.91 -4.46 12.57
N GLY A 159 15.59 -4.31 12.78
CA GLY A 159 14.66 -5.43 12.92
C GLY A 159 14.86 -6.23 14.20
N THR A 160 15.35 -5.60 15.26
CA THR A 160 15.63 -6.26 16.55
C THR A 160 14.64 -5.87 17.64
N LYS A 161 13.78 -4.87 17.40
CA LYS A 161 12.84 -4.33 18.37
C LYS A 161 11.51 -3.96 17.71
N CYS A 162 10.42 -4.39 18.37
CA CYS A 162 9.06 -3.97 18.05
C CYS A 162 8.68 -2.71 18.83
N ASN A 163 8.08 -1.73 18.16
CA ASN A 163 7.63 -0.48 18.76
C ASN A 163 6.12 -0.44 19.00
N LEU A 164 5.46 -1.58 19.07
CA LEU A 164 3.99 -1.69 19.15
C LEU A 164 3.38 -0.90 20.33
N SER A 165 4.12 -0.75 21.42
CA SER A 165 3.75 0.06 22.59
C SER A 165 4.26 1.50 22.55
N SER A 166 4.58 2.03 21.39
CA SER A 166 4.91 3.46 21.25
C SER A 166 3.63 4.29 21.12
N GLU A 167 3.65 5.50 21.70
CA GLU A 167 2.49 6.39 21.72
C GLU A 167 1.83 6.60 20.35
N PRO A 168 2.58 6.85 19.24
CA PRO A 168 1.97 7.00 17.92
C PRO A 168 1.21 5.76 17.44
N ILE A 169 1.68 4.54 17.79
CA ILE A 169 1.04 3.28 17.40
C ILE A 169 -0.17 2.98 18.27
N GLU A 170 -0.04 3.15 19.58
CA GLU A 170 -1.16 2.96 20.52
C GLU A 170 -2.32 3.91 20.18
N ASN A 171 -2.03 5.19 19.94
CA ASN A 171 -3.01 6.18 19.48
C ASN A 171 -3.68 5.75 18.17
N ALA A 172 -2.94 5.17 17.22
CA ALA A 172 -3.47 4.70 15.96
C ALA A 172 -4.44 3.51 16.14
N ILE A 173 -4.09 2.56 16.98
CA ILE A 173 -4.94 1.40 17.29
C ILE A 173 -6.22 1.87 18.01
N LEU A 174 -6.11 2.75 19.00
CA LEU A 174 -7.25 3.32 19.72
C LEU A 174 -8.15 4.14 18.79
N PHE A 175 -7.55 4.90 17.84
CA PHE A 175 -8.31 5.63 16.85
C PHE A 175 -9.07 4.68 15.90
N THR A 176 -8.44 3.60 15.44
CA THR A 176 -9.10 2.58 14.61
C THR A 176 -10.30 1.97 15.36
N LYS A 177 -10.11 1.59 16.62
CA LYS A 177 -11.19 1.11 17.48
C LYS A 177 -12.35 2.11 17.62
N LYS A 178 -12.00 3.40 17.76
CA LYS A 178 -12.97 4.49 17.82
C LYS A 178 -13.78 4.63 16.52
N ILE A 179 -13.14 4.46 15.37
CA ILE A 179 -13.78 4.49 14.04
C ILE A 179 -14.71 3.27 13.86
N GLU A 180 -14.25 2.07 14.20
CA GLU A 180 -15.07 0.85 14.08
C GLU A 180 -16.30 0.90 14.99
N LYS A 181 -16.20 1.51 16.17
CA LYS A 181 -17.32 1.70 17.10
C LYS A 181 -18.45 2.56 16.51
N ILE A 182 -18.17 3.48 15.59
CA ILE A 182 -19.22 4.27 14.92
C ILE A 182 -20.15 3.37 14.10
N SER A 183 -19.63 2.36 13.42
CA SER A 183 -20.40 1.39 12.65
C SER A 183 -20.95 0.24 13.50
N SER A 184 -20.88 0.34 14.82
CA SER A 184 -21.24 -0.73 15.76
C SER A 184 -20.51 -2.06 15.47
N PHE A 185 -19.27 -2.00 15.03
CA PHE A 185 -18.43 -3.15 14.62
C PHE A 185 -19.10 -4.02 13.54
N ARG A 186 -19.99 -3.43 12.72
CA ARG A 186 -20.62 -4.14 11.63
C ARG A 186 -19.58 -4.60 10.61
N ASN A 187 -19.65 -5.85 10.22
CA ASN A 187 -18.80 -6.40 9.19
C ASN A 187 -19.25 -5.90 7.81
N LEU A 188 -18.72 -4.73 7.40
CA LEU A 188 -18.96 -4.12 6.11
C LEU A 188 -18.21 -4.86 5.01
N THR A 189 -18.71 -4.79 3.79
CA THR A 189 -18.12 -5.44 2.61
C THR A 189 -17.83 -4.43 1.50
N SER A 190 -17.08 -4.85 0.49
CA SER A 190 -16.89 -4.04 -0.72
C SER A 190 -18.22 -3.72 -1.42
N ASP A 191 -19.17 -4.63 -1.35
CA ASP A 191 -20.50 -4.45 -1.98
C ASP A 191 -21.29 -3.32 -1.30
N ASP A 192 -21.14 -3.12 0.02
CA ASP A 192 -21.73 -1.98 0.74
C ASP A 192 -21.15 -0.65 0.25
N PHE A 193 -19.84 -0.59 -0.02
CA PHE A 193 -19.22 0.59 -0.61
C PHE A 193 -19.66 0.78 -2.07
N ASP A 194 -19.65 -0.26 -2.87
CA ASP A 194 -20.02 -0.25 -4.29
C ASP A 194 -21.51 0.11 -4.50
N SER A 195 -22.33 -0.11 -3.48
CA SER A 195 -23.74 0.34 -3.44
C SER A 195 -23.93 1.83 -3.15
N GLY A 196 -22.83 2.56 -2.87
CA GLY A 196 -22.85 3.99 -2.62
C GLY A 196 -23.21 4.39 -1.18
N ASN A 197 -23.30 3.44 -0.27
CA ASN A 197 -23.75 3.65 1.13
C ASN A 197 -22.60 3.99 2.08
N ILE A 198 -21.35 4.03 1.60
CA ILE A 198 -20.16 4.33 2.40
C ILE A 198 -19.43 5.55 1.84
N ALA A 199 -18.96 6.44 2.73
CA ALA A 199 -18.30 7.67 2.32
C ALA A 199 -16.82 7.49 1.93
N PHE A 200 -16.08 6.65 2.65
CA PHE A 200 -14.64 6.51 2.50
C PHE A 200 -14.20 5.05 2.39
N ARG A 201 -13.15 4.81 1.59
CA ARG A 201 -12.49 3.51 1.49
C ARG A 201 -11.01 3.69 1.15
N PRO A 202 -10.07 3.27 2.00
CA PRO A 202 -8.67 3.13 1.59
C PRO A 202 -8.55 2.16 0.41
N MET A 203 -7.80 2.55 -0.60
CA MET A 203 -7.53 1.76 -1.79
C MET A 203 -6.12 2.01 -2.28
N THR A 204 -5.51 1.00 -2.89
CA THR A 204 -4.31 1.20 -3.67
C THR A 204 -4.63 1.98 -4.96
N PHE A 205 -3.65 2.69 -5.50
CA PHE A 205 -3.83 3.39 -6.78
C PHE A 205 -4.19 2.43 -7.92
N SER A 206 -3.69 1.21 -7.89
CA SER A 206 -4.03 0.20 -8.90
C SER A 206 -5.51 -0.22 -8.83
N GLU A 207 -6.05 -0.35 -7.63
CA GLU A 207 -7.49 -0.58 -7.42
C GLU A 207 -8.29 0.64 -7.89
N PHE A 208 -7.87 1.84 -7.53
CA PHE A 208 -8.52 3.09 -7.96
C PHE A 208 -8.58 3.22 -9.48
N ARG A 209 -7.49 2.93 -10.20
CA ARG A 209 -7.47 2.96 -11.68
C ARG A 209 -8.44 1.98 -12.34
N THR A 210 -8.71 0.87 -11.69
CA THR A 210 -9.60 -0.18 -12.20
C THR A 210 -10.98 -0.14 -11.58
N TYR A 211 -11.18 0.75 -10.60
CA TYR A 211 -12.42 0.83 -9.86
C TYR A 211 -13.58 1.19 -10.80
N LYS A 212 -14.56 0.29 -10.82
CA LYS A 212 -15.83 0.49 -11.47
C LYS A 212 -16.90 0.11 -10.47
N PRO A 213 -17.71 1.06 -10.02
CA PRO A 213 -18.78 0.74 -9.08
C PRO A 213 -19.71 -0.31 -9.68
N TYR A 214 -20.30 -1.07 -8.82
CA TYR A 214 -21.06 -2.28 -9.05
C TYR A 214 -22.18 -2.27 -10.12
N PRO A 215 -22.69 -1.16 -10.70
CA PRO A 215 -23.85 -1.19 -11.59
C PRO A 215 -23.67 -1.94 -12.89
N TRP A 216 -22.47 -2.21 -13.33
CA TRP A 216 -22.32 -2.99 -14.56
C TRP A 216 -22.67 -4.48 -14.40
N LYS A 217 -22.78 -4.98 -13.18
CA LYS A 217 -23.13 -6.38 -12.89
C LYS A 217 -24.63 -6.65 -12.82
N ILE A 218 -25.41 -5.66 -12.44
CA ILE A 218 -26.87 -5.81 -12.32
C ILE A 218 -27.45 -4.43 -12.63
N ASN A 219 -28.06 -4.22 -13.74
CA ASN A 219 -28.83 -3.10 -14.25
C ASN A 219 -29.55 -2.19 -13.25
N LYS A 220 -29.03 -1.94 -12.07
CA LYS A 220 -29.69 -1.16 -11.05
C LYS A 220 -28.69 -0.57 -10.08
N TYR A 221 -28.63 0.70 -10.04
CA TYR A 221 -28.86 1.53 -8.92
C TYR A 221 -27.81 2.48 -8.42
N PHE A 222 -26.53 2.47 -8.61
CA PHE A 222 -25.80 3.60 -8.01
C PHE A 222 -24.64 4.06 -8.86
N ASP A 223 -24.95 5.02 -9.72
CA ASP A 223 -23.95 5.86 -10.39
C ASP A 223 -23.56 6.96 -9.41
N PHE A 224 -22.67 6.65 -8.45
CA PHE A 224 -22.11 7.67 -7.58
C PHE A 224 -20.77 8.17 -8.11
N LYS A 225 -20.54 9.47 -7.94
CA LYS A 225 -19.26 10.11 -8.27
C LYS A 225 -18.28 9.91 -7.13
N TRP A 226 -17.07 9.52 -7.47
CA TRP A 226 -15.99 9.33 -6.51
C TRP A 226 -14.76 10.16 -6.86
N ASP A 227 -13.86 10.26 -5.91
CA ASP A 227 -12.57 10.92 -6.05
C ASP A 227 -11.56 10.26 -5.13
N CYS A 228 -10.29 10.62 -5.21
CA CYS A 228 -9.27 10.17 -4.28
C CYS A 228 -8.53 11.37 -3.66
N ILE A 229 -8.17 11.19 -2.39
CA ILE A 229 -7.39 12.12 -1.59
C ILE A 229 -6.34 11.35 -0.78
N ARG A 230 -5.49 12.04 -0.03
CA ARG A 230 -4.58 11.42 0.94
C ARG A 230 -5.33 10.76 2.09
N LEU A 231 -4.69 9.84 2.79
CA LEU A 231 -5.17 9.36 4.09
C LEU A 231 -5.20 10.52 5.11
N PRO A 232 -6.10 10.50 6.10
CA PRO A 232 -6.16 11.51 7.15
C PRO A 232 -4.94 11.41 8.06
N SER A 233 -4.32 12.53 8.44
CA SER A 233 -3.19 12.51 9.37
C SER A 233 -3.64 12.38 10.82
N GLY A 234 -2.92 11.56 11.58
CA GLY A 234 -3.00 11.57 13.04
C GLY A 234 -2.25 12.77 13.65
N PRO A 235 -2.35 12.97 14.97
CA PRO A 235 -1.73 14.12 15.68
C PRO A 235 -0.20 14.13 15.60
N ASP A 236 0.43 12.94 15.54
CA ASP A 236 1.89 12.82 15.52
C ASP A 236 2.44 12.58 14.10
N GLY A 237 1.56 12.61 13.09
CA GLY A 237 1.88 12.24 11.73
C GLY A 237 1.62 13.32 10.70
N GLU A 238 1.73 12.89 9.45
CA GLU A 238 1.41 13.68 8.27
C GLU A 238 0.48 12.87 7.36
N ASN A 239 -0.07 13.49 6.30
CA ASN A 239 -0.87 12.77 5.30
C ASN A 239 0.03 11.91 4.37
N LYS A 240 0.91 11.12 4.96
CA LYS A 240 1.81 10.19 4.29
C LYS A 240 1.14 8.84 4.09
N THR A 241 1.66 8.07 3.16
CA THR A 241 1.18 6.71 2.88
C THR A 241 2.34 5.77 2.58
N GLN A 242 2.07 4.48 2.70
CA GLN A 242 2.92 3.46 2.16
C GLN A 242 2.83 3.44 0.64
N VAL A 243 3.96 3.18 0.00
CA VAL A 243 4.05 2.90 -1.44
C VAL A 243 4.61 1.49 -1.60
N ASP A 244 3.79 0.59 -2.06
CA ASP A 244 4.24 -0.76 -2.41
C ASP A 244 4.98 -0.71 -3.74
N ASN A 245 6.11 -1.41 -3.82
CA ASN A 245 6.94 -1.42 -5.01
C ASN A 245 7.12 -2.85 -5.52
N LEU A 246 6.64 -3.08 -6.74
CA LEU A 246 6.97 -4.30 -7.45
C LEU A 246 8.40 -4.19 -7.95
N LEU A 247 9.24 -5.11 -7.52
CA LEU A 247 10.67 -5.08 -7.79
C LEU A 247 11.05 -6.10 -8.85
N MET A 248 12.14 -5.86 -9.55
CA MET A 248 12.78 -6.83 -10.41
C MET A 248 14.26 -6.98 -10.04
N GLY A 249 14.71 -8.21 -9.89
CA GLY A 249 16.08 -8.55 -9.52
C GLY A 249 16.76 -9.43 -10.54
N ILE A 250 18.08 -9.50 -10.44
CA ILE A 250 18.93 -10.40 -11.20
C ILE A 250 19.32 -11.57 -10.29
N SER A 251 19.23 -12.79 -10.81
CA SER A 251 19.70 -13.99 -10.12
C SER A 251 21.19 -13.91 -9.80
N ASN A 252 21.55 -14.24 -8.55
CA ASN A 252 22.95 -14.39 -8.21
C ASN A 252 23.63 -15.59 -8.91
N GLN A 253 22.81 -16.53 -9.43
CA GLN A 253 23.26 -17.72 -10.17
C GLN A 253 23.49 -17.46 -11.66
N THR A 254 23.07 -16.30 -12.20
CA THR A 254 23.18 -16.00 -13.63
C THR A 254 24.63 -15.99 -14.12
N LYS A 255 24.84 -16.60 -15.26
CA LYS A 255 26.11 -16.51 -16.03
C LYS A 255 26.10 -15.38 -17.06
N GLN A 256 24.94 -14.71 -17.24
CA GLN A 256 24.69 -13.67 -18.24
C GLN A 256 24.44 -12.30 -17.57
N GLY A 257 25.25 -11.95 -16.55
CA GLY A 257 25.01 -10.77 -15.71
C GLY A 257 24.87 -9.46 -16.47
N ASP A 258 25.71 -9.22 -17.48
CA ASP A 258 25.65 -7.98 -18.27
C ASP A 258 24.39 -7.90 -19.15
N MET A 259 23.98 -9.01 -19.75
CA MET A 259 22.74 -9.08 -20.53
C MET A 259 21.51 -8.92 -19.62
N ALA A 260 21.53 -9.56 -18.45
CA ALA A 260 20.50 -9.43 -17.43
C ALA A 260 20.37 -7.98 -16.94
N TRP A 261 21.51 -7.27 -16.75
CA TRP A 261 21.53 -5.85 -16.41
C TRP A 261 20.89 -4.99 -17.50
N GLN A 262 21.25 -5.18 -18.77
CA GLN A 262 20.67 -4.43 -19.88
C GLN A 262 19.15 -4.66 -19.98
N PHE A 263 18.70 -5.89 -19.77
CA PHE A 263 17.27 -6.21 -19.77
C PHE A 263 16.54 -5.56 -18.59
N LEU A 264 17.10 -5.68 -17.38
CA LEU A 264 16.55 -5.06 -16.18
C LEU A 264 16.45 -3.54 -16.33
N LYS A 265 17.51 -2.90 -16.80
CA LYS A 265 17.55 -1.47 -17.07
C LYS A 265 16.51 -1.07 -18.12
N LYS A 266 16.32 -1.86 -19.18
CA LYS A 266 15.29 -1.60 -20.18
C LYS A 266 13.90 -1.58 -19.58
N LEU A 267 13.58 -2.52 -18.70
CA LEU A 267 12.26 -2.60 -18.06
C LEU A 267 12.05 -1.51 -17.00
N CYS A 268 13.03 -1.30 -16.13
CA CYS A 268 12.86 -0.50 -14.92
C CYS A 268 13.32 0.97 -15.06
N TYR A 269 14.12 1.29 -16.08
CA TYR A 269 14.77 2.61 -16.19
C TYR A 269 14.54 3.31 -17.53
N GLU A 270 14.31 2.58 -18.63
CA GLU A 270 14.10 3.22 -19.93
C GLU A 270 12.74 3.93 -19.98
N THR A 271 12.78 5.25 -20.21
CA THR A 271 11.57 6.10 -20.20
C THR A 271 10.47 5.60 -21.14
N LYS A 272 10.81 5.23 -22.39
CA LYS A 272 9.83 4.73 -23.36
C LYS A 272 9.17 3.43 -22.93
N THR A 273 9.93 2.53 -22.34
CA THR A 273 9.43 1.26 -21.81
C THR A 273 8.53 1.50 -20.61
N GLN A 274 8.96 2.35 -19.68
CA GLN A 274 8.19 2.71 -18.50
C GLN A 274 6.89 3.47 -18.84
N GLN A 275 6.87 4.28 -19.92
CA GLN A 275 5.65 4.90 -20.43
C GLN A 275 4.64 3.86 -20.96
N LYS A 276 5.13 2.81 -21.64
CA LYS A 276 4.27 1.68 -22.06
C LYS A 276 3.76 0.89 -20.87
N ILE A 277 4.63 0.61 -19.89
CA ILE A 277 4.22 -0.06 -18.65
C ILE A 277 3.12 0.75 -17.97
N PHE A 278 3.29 2.06 -17.77
CA PHE A 278 2.27 2.94 -17.22
C PHE A 278 0.94 2.91 -17.99
N GLN A 279 1.01 2.80 -19.32
CA GLN A 279 -0.18 2.73 -20.16
C GLN A 279 -0.99 1.43 -19.98
N TYR A 280 -0.30 0.28 -19.81
CA TYR A 280 -0.93 -1.04 -19.82
C TYR A 280 -1.03 -1.70 -18.44
N ARG A 281 -0.32 -1.20 -17.44
CA ARG A 281 -0.35 -1.64 -16.05
C ARG A 281 -1.15 -0.65 -15.21
N GLN A 282 -1.38 -1.00 -13.95
CA GLN A 282 -2.29 -0.24 -13.10
C GLN A 282 -1.60 0.65 -12.06
N GLY A 283 -0.32 0.42 -11.79
CA GLY A 283 0.46 1.24 -10.87
C GLY A 283 1.03 2.50 -11.51
N ILE A 284 1.92 3.15 -10.79
CA ILE A 284 2.65 4.36 -11.17
C ILE A 284 4.07 3.97 -11.58
N SER A 285 4.66 4.71 -12.53
CA SER A 285 6.09 4.53 -12.81
C SER A 285 6.94 5.00 -11.63
N PRO A 286 7.97 4.25 -11.22
CA PRO A 286 8.93 4.71 -10.24
C PRO A 286 9.83 5.85 -10.75
N LEU A 287 9.78 6.17 -12.04
CA LEU A 287 10.54 7.27 -12.66
C LEU A 287 9.75 8.58 -12.64
N LYS A 288 10.30 9.62 -12.02
CA LYS A 288 9.70 10.96 -11.91
C LYS A 288 9.27 11.53 -13.27
N ALA A 289 10.16 11.43 -14.26
CA ALA A 289 9.90 11.96 -15.61
C ALA A 289 8.74 11.25 -16.33
N VAL A 290 8.47 10.00 -16.02
CA VAL A 290 7.34 9.26 -16.61
C VAL A 290 6.04 9.63 -15.90
N THR A 291 6.00 9.54 -14.59
CA THR A 291 4.80 9.86 -13.79
C THR A 291 4.36 11.30 -14.00
N ASN A 292 5.29 12.26 -14.09
CA ASN A 292 4.98 13.68 -14.29
C ASN A 292 4.84 14.09 -15.77
N SER A 293 4.74 13.14 -16.69
CA SER A 293 4.61 13.44 -18.10
C SER A 293 3.17 13.75 -18.54
N LYS A 294 3.03 14.57 -19.56
CA LYS A 294 1.74 14.80 -20.23
C LYS A 294 1.12 13.50 -20.76
N GLN A 295 1.95 12.55 -21.19
CA GLN A 295 1.48 11.25 -21.67
C GLN A 295 0.83 10.45 -20.53
N ALA A 296 1.43 10.43 -19.34
CA ALA A 296 0.83 9.77 -18.17
C ALA A 296 -0.51 10.41 -17.80
N GLN A 297 -0.59 11.75 -17.79
CA GLN A 297 -1.84 12.47 -17.57
C GLN A 297 -2.91 12.07 -18.60
N GLN A 298 -2.60 12.07 -19.90
CA GLN A 298 -3.53 11.67 -20.96
C GLN A 298 -4.01 10.22 -20.84
N VAL A 299 -3.13 9.31 -20.39
CA VAL A 299 -3.51 7.91 -20.13
C VAL A 299 -4.54 7.83 -19.01
N LEU A 300 -4.36 8.58 -17.92
CA LEU A 300 -5.31 8.60 -16.80
C LEU A 300 -6.63 9.29 -17.20
N GLU A 301 -6.57 10.44 -17.87
CA GLU A 301 -7.76 11.15 -18.37
C GLU A 301 -8.61 10.26 -19.28
N LYS A 302 -7.97 9.53 -20.20
CA LYS A 302 -8.67 8.60 -21.08
C LYS A 302 -9.32 7.42 -20.34
N SER A 303 -8.68 6.93 -19.28
CA SER A 303 -9.19 5.79 -18.52
C SER A 303 -10.26 6.18 -17.50
N MET A 304 -10.22 7.40 -16.96
CA MET A 304 -11.06 7.85 -15.86
C MET A 304 -12.11 8.90 -16.26
N GLY A 305 -11.97 9.51 -17.45
CA GLY A 305 -12.97 10.45 -17.99
C GLY A 305 -13.02 11.82 -17.32
N GLU A 306 -12.01 12.19 -16.52
CA GLU A 306 -11.94 13.44 -15.76
C GLU A 306 -10.60 14.15 -15.98
N ASN A 307 -10.54 15.46 -15.68
CA ASN A 307 -9.27 16.20 -15.66
C ASN A 307 -8.40 15.67 -14.51
N MET A 308 -7.22 15.19 -14.84
CA MET A 308 -6.30 14.53 -13.92
C MET A 308 -5.18 15.44 -13.40
N THR A 309 -5.17 16.74 -13.70
CA THR A 309 -4.08 17.65 -13.32
C THR A 309 -3.81 17.65 -11.82
N ASP A 310 -4.85 17.80 -10.99
CA ASP A 310 -4.69 17.79 -9.52
C ASP A 310 -4.34 16.39 -9.01
N LYS A 311 -4.78 15.33 -9.68
CA LYS A 311 -4.44 13.97 -9.32
C LYS A 311 -2.98 13.64 -9.63
N MET A 312 -2.47 14.11 -10.75
CA MET A 312 -1.04 13.97 -11.09
C MET A 312 -0.16 14.62 -10.03
N LYS A 313 -0.55 15.82 -9.56
CA LYS A 313 0.14 16.50 -8.46
C LYS A 313 0.05 15.72 -7.16
N LEU A 314 -1.12 15.23 -6.79
CA LEU A 314 -1.31 14.38 -5.62
C LEU A 314 -0.42 13.14 -5.68
N LEU A 315 -0.37 12.45 -6.83
CA LEU A 315 0.45 11.26 -7.02
C LEU A 315 1.95 11.57 -6.88
N ASP A 316 2.43 12.66 -7.50
CA ASP A 316 3.83 13.09 -7.38
C ASP A 316 4.20 13.39 -5.92
N GLU A 317 3.34 14.08 -5.20
CA GLU A 317 3.54 14.40 -3.78
C GLU A 317 3.55 13.14 -2.89
N LEU A 318 2.67 12.17 -3.14
CA LEU A 318 2.64 10.90 -2.42
C LEU A 318 3.91 10.08 -2.67
N MET A 319 4.36 10.04 -3.92
CA MET A 319 5.57 9.33 -4.31
C MET A 319 6.84 9.95 -3.73
N ASN A 320 6.89 11.30 -3.64
CA ASN A 320 8.02 12.01 -3.03
C ASN A 320 8.07 11.87 -1.50
N ASN A 321 6.91 11.68 -0.85
CA ASN A 321 6.78 11.59 0.60
C ASN A 321 6.44 10.16 1.09
N ALA A 322 6.74 9.15 0.30
CA ALA A 322 6.49 7.75 0.64
C ALA A 322 7.21 7.35 1.94
N LEU A 323 6.49 6.65 2.80
CA LEU A 323 7.07 6.12 4.03
C LEU A 323 8.05 5.00 3.73
N GLN A 324 9.19 5.03 4.41
CA GLN A 324 10.20 3.98 4.34
C GLN A 324 9.92 2.92 5.39
N ILE A 325 9.73 1.69 4.94
CA ILE A 325 9.53 0.54 5.82
C ILE A 325 10.88 -0.13 6.08
N PRO A 326 11.23 -0.45 7.34
CA PRO A 326 12.44 -1.20 7.67
C PRO A 326 12.48 -2.54 6.93
N LYS A 327 13.67 -2.94 6.49
CA LYS A 327 13.87 -4.18 5.73
C LYS A 327 14.80 -5.12 6.47
N PHE A 328 14.24 -6.20 6.97
CA PHE A 328 14.95 -7.26 7.66
C PHE A 328 14.27 -8.61 7.43
N ARG A 329 15.02 -9.70 7.60
CA ARG A 329 14.61 -11.04 7.18
C ARG A 329 13.25 -11.49 7.72
N ARG A 330 12.91 -11.15 8.97
CA ARG A 330 11.67 -11.60 9.61
C ARG A 330 10.54 -10.57 9.59
N TYR A 331 10.66 -9.53 8.78
CA TYR A 331 9.66 -8.45 8.73
C TYR A 331 8.24 -9.01 8.54
N ASN A 332 8.04 -9.82 7.51
CA ASN A 332 6.71 -10.33 7.18
C ASN A 332 6.16 -11.27 8.26
N GLU A 333 6.99 -12.15 8.79
CA GLU A 333 6.59 -13.08 9.87
C GLU A 333 6.11 -12.30 11.10
N ALA A 334 6.86 -11.28 11.49
CA ALA A 334 6.52 -10.42 12.61
C ALA A 334 5.26 -9.58 12.33
N TYR A 335 5.16 -9.00 11.13
CA TYR A 335 4.00 -8.20 10.71
C TYR A 335 2.71 -9.04 10.67
N GLN A 336 2.74 -10.20 10.05
CA GLN A 336 1.57 -11.09 9.96
C GLN A 336 1.09 -11.55 11.35
N LYS A 337 2.03 -11.82 12.26
CA LYS A 337 1.66 -12.15 13.64
C LYS A 337 0.98 -10.98 14.34
N ILE A 338 1.48 -9.75 14.17
CA ILE A 338 0.82 -8.55 14.71
C ILE A 338 -0.58 -8.40 14.11
N ASP A 339 -0.70 -8.46 12.78
CA ASP A 339 -1.97 -8.25 12.07
C ASP A 339 -3.02 -9.29 12.46
N SER A 340 -2.64 -10.56 12.63
CA SER A 340 -3.55 -11.63 13.05
C SER A 340 -4.09 -11.44 14.47
N GLU A 341 -3.30 -10.90 15.40
CA GLU A 341 -3.72 -10.65 16.78
C GLU A 341 -4.48 -9.31 16.92
N MET A 342 -4.27 -8.38 15.99
CA MET A 342 -4.86 -7.04 16.08
C MET A 342 -6.39 -7.06 16.06
N THR A 343 -7.01 -8.00 15.33
CA THR A 343 -8.47 -8.14 15.30
C THR A 343 -9.03 -8.42 16.70
N LYS A 344 -8.35 -9.23 17.49
CA LYS A 344 -8.75 -9.53 18.89
C LYS A 344 -8.56 -8.29 19.77
N ILE A 345 -7.43 -7.60 19.62
CA ILE A 345 -7.10 -6.40 20.41
C ILE A 345 -8.11 -5.27 20.14
N LEU A 346 -8.56 -5.10 18.90
CA LEU A 346 -9.54 -4.09 18.53
C LEU A 346 -10.94 -4.37 19.12
N THR A 347 -11.30 -5.62 19.28
CA THR A 347 -12.62 -6.04 19.81
C THR A 347 -12.67 -6.20 21.33
N ASP A 348 -11.51 -6.36 21.97
CA ASP A 348 -11.39 -6.48 23.44
C ASP A 348 -11.44 -5.09 24.10
N GLU A 349 -12.34 -4.89 25.06
CA GLU A 349 -12.50 -3.60 25.78
C GLU A 349 -11.71 -3.53 27.09
N GLU A 350 -11.34 -4.67 27.69
CA GLU A 350 -10.89 -4.69 29.09
C GLU A 350 -9.36 -4.80 29.28
N GLU A 351 -8.61 -5.30 28.29
CA GLU A 351 -7.19 -5.63 28.47
C GLU A 351 -6.24 -5.05 27.39
N PHE A 352 -6.57 -3.89 26.82
CA PHE A 352 -5.83 -3.31 25.72
C PHE A 352 -4.31 -3.22 25.99
N ASP A 353 -3.90 -2.56 27.06
CA ASP A 353 -2.48 -2.34 27.39
C ASP A 353 -1.74 -3.65 27.65
N SER A 354 -2.39 -4.58 28.35
CA SER A 354 -1.85 -5.92 28.64
C SER A 354 -1.62 -6.71 27.36
N ASN A 355 -2.61 -6.71 26.46
CA ASN A 355 -2.55 -7.43 25.18
C ASN A 355 -1.47 -6.84 24.26
N ILE A 356 -1.36 -5.51 24.17
CA ILE A 356 -0.31 -4.83 23.40
C ILE A 356 1.08 -5.17 23.93
N LEU A 357 1.27 -5.12 25.25
CA LEU A 357 2.56 -5.41 25.87
C LEU A 357 2.97 -6.88 25.68
N LYS A 358 2.02 -7.81 25.86
CA LYS A 358 2.25 -9.24 25.65
C LYS A 358 2.64 -9.52 24.19
N LEU A 359 1.86 -9.02 23.24
CA LEU A 359 2.16 -9.18 21.81
C LEU A 359 3.53 -8.60 21.46
N LYS A 360 3.85 -7.39 21.96
CA LYS A 360 5.18 -6.79 21.77
C LYS A 360 6.31 -7.69 22.26
N GLN A 361 6.18 -8.29 23.45
CA GLN A 361 7.20 -9.19 24.01
C GLN A 361 7.37 -10.45 23.16
N GLU A 362 6.28 -11.02 22.63
CA GLU A 362 6.32 -12.17 21.72
C GLU A 362 7.01 -11.83 20.40
N ILE A 363 6.74 -10.63 19.86
CA ILE A 363 7.39 -10.15 18.64
C ILE A 363 8.87 -9.85 18.89
N ASP A 364 9.24 -9.19 19.99
CA ASP A 364 10.65 -8.94 20.33
C ASP A 364 11.42 -10.26 20.46
N LYS A 365 10.82 -11.31 21.04
CA LYS A 365 11.41 -12.64 21.10
C LYS A 365 11.59 -13.26 19.71
N LEU A 366 10.60 -13.14 18.83
CA LEU A 366 10.65 -13.61 17.46
C LEU A 366 11.78 -12.95 16.67
N LEU A 367 11.95 -11.62 16.81
CA LEU A 367 12.96 -10.84 16.12
C LEU A 367 14.41 -11.19 16.54
N ASN A 368 14.61 -11.72 17.73
CA ASN A 368 15.93 -12.02 18.29
C ASN A 368 16.27 -13.53 18.28
N GLN A 369 15.50 -14.37 17.62
CA GLN A 369 15.81 -15.76 17.27
C GLN A 369 16.57 -15.85 15.95
#